data_9a56f1027242fa08e1a6ff5bbe5f87b9
#
_entry.id   9a56f1027242fa08e1a6ff5bbe5f87b9
#
_cell.length_a   1.000
_cell.length_b   1.000
_cell.length_c   1.000
_cell.angle_alpha   90.00
_cell.angle_beta   90.00
_cell.angle_gamma   90.00
#
_symmetry.space_group_name_H-M   'P 1'
#
loop_
_entity.id
_entity.type
_entity.pdbx_description
1 polymer ?
#
loop_
_entity_poly.entity_id
_entity_poly.type
_entity_poly.pdbx_seq_one_letter_code
_entity_poly.pdbx_strand_id
1 'polypeptide(L)'
;MFGITDLSTYIIGTIAVILLPGPNSMYCLAMAGQHGIKTGYRVVAGILLGDGMLMLATALGAGAVLKAVPELFHTVKLVGGLYLAYIGWGLLRGAVQKWLARPPQAVAAAAQAASAPKHVFKRALLLSLTNPKAILFLLSFFVQFVNPAYAHPLLSFLVLALILQITSFAYL
;
A
#
# COMPACT_ATOMS: atom_id res chain seq x y z
N MET A 1 -13.23 1.94 19.12
CA MET A 1 -12.27 0.96 19.63
C MET A 1 -10.88 1.40 19.16
N PHE A 2 -9.95 1.65 20.07
CA PHE A 2 -8.58 2.17 19.77
C PHE A 2 -8.51 3.44 18.91
N GLY A 3 -9.48 4.35 19.00
CA GLY A 3 -9.49 5.58 18.19
C GLY A 3 -9.62 5.38 16.68
N ILE A 4 -10.06 4.22 16.23
CA ILE A 4 -10.33 3.92 14.82
C ILE A 4 -11.79 4.25 14.53
N THR A 5 -12.03 5.07 13.51
CA THR A 5 -13.38 5.58 13.18
C THR A 5 -14.26 4.53 12.52
N ASP A 6 -13.72 3.77 11.56
CA ASP A 6 -14.42 2.71 10.82
C ASP A 6 -13.46 1.62 10.39
N LEU A 7 -13.36 0.58 11.22
CA LEU A 7 -12.46 -0.54 10.98
C LEU A 7 -12.90 -1.40 9.78
N SER A 8 -14.20 -1.55 9.58
CA SER A 8 -14.74 -2.39 8.50
C SER A 8 -14.42 -1.80 7.14
N THR A 9 -14.67 -0.51 6.95
CA THR A 9 -14.31 0.21 5.72
C THR A 9 -12.81 0.22 5.50
N TYR A 10 -12.00 0.34 6.57
CA TYR A 10 -10.54 0.24 6.46
C TYR A 10 -10.09 -1.12 5.93
N ILE A 11 -10.59 -2.22 6.50
CA ILE A 11 -10.22 -3.58 6.09
C ILE A 11 -10.62 -3.82 4.62
N ILE A 12 -11.86 -3.50 4.25
CA ILE A 12 -12.35 -3.69 2.87
C ILE A 12 -11.51 -2.88 1.89
N GLY A 13 -11.26 -1.60 2.17
CA GLY A 13 -10.46 -0.73 1.31
C GLY A 13 -9.00 -1.18 1.20
N THR A 14 -8.40 -1.64 2.31
CA THR A 14 -7.05 -2.19 2.35
C THR A 14 -6.94 -3.44 1.47
N ILE A 15 -7.86 -4.39 1.61
CA ILE A 15 -7.91 -5.59 0.77
C ILE A 15 -8.07 -5.20 -0.70
N ALA A 16 -9.01 -4.31 -1.02
CA ALA A 16 -9.25 -3.87 -2.39
C ALA A 16 -7.98 -3.26 -3.03
N VAL A 17 -7.29 -2.37 -2.31
CA VAL A 17 -6.06 -1.75 -2.83
C VAL A 17 -4.90 -2.74 -2.94
N ILE A 18 -4.73 -3.66 -1.98
CA ILE A 18 -3.67 -4.67 -2.01
C ILE A 18 -3.86 -5.63 -3.19
N LEU A 19 -5.08 -6.08 -3.44
CA LEU A 19 -5.40 -6.99 -4.56
C LEU A 19 -5.10 -6.40 -5.94
N LEU A 20 -4.95 -5.07 -6.04
CA LEU A 20 -4.51 -4.43 -7.25
C LEU A 20 -3.04 -4.69 -7.50
N PRO A 21 -2.68 -5.38 -8.60
CA PRO A 21 -1.30 -5.61 -8.92
C PRO A 21 -0.56 -4.27 -9.08
N GLY A 22 0.45 -4.07 -8.26
CA GLY A 22 1.33 -2.90 -8.29
C GLY A 22 2.78 -3.30 -8.49
N PRO A 23 3.72 -2.32 -8.52
CA PRO A 23 5.15 -2.59 -8.70
C PRO A 23 5.69 -3.64 -7.72
N ASN A 24 5.29 -3.59 -6.45
CA ASN A 24 5.73 -4.51 -5.40
C ASN A 24 5.31 -5.95 -5.70
N SER A 25 4.03 -6.21 -5.98
CA SER A 25 3.52 -7.55 -6.25
C SER A 25 4.05 -8.11 -7.56
N MET A 26 4.16 -7.28 -8.60
CA MET A 26 4.76 -7.69 -9.87
C MET A 26 6.22 -8.07 -9.72
N TYR A 27 6.99 -7.31 -8.95
CA TYR A 27 8.39 -7.63 -8.68
C TYR A 27 8.53 -8.91 -7.84
N CYS A 28 7.66 -9.11 -6.83
CA CYS A 28 7.63 -10.33 -6.02
C CYS A 28 7.35 -11.56 -6.90
N LEU A 29 6.30 -11.50 -7.71
CA LEU A 29 5.92 -12.58 -8.61
C LEU A 29 7.02 -12.91 -9.63
N ALA A 30 7.63 -11.89 -10.24
CA ALA A 30 8.73 -12.08 -11.19
C ALA A 30 9.94 -12.76 -10.55
N MET A 31 10.35 -12.30 -9.35
CA MET A 31 11.51 -12.87 -8.64
C MET A 31 11.25 -14.27 -8.11
N ALA A 32 10.05 -14.55 -7.59
CA ALA A 32 9.66 -15.88 -7.15
C ALA A 32 9.58 -16.86 -8.32
N GLY A 33 9.00 -16.45 -9.44
CA GLY A 33 8.88 -17.29 -10.64
C GLY A 33 10.21 -17.61 -11.31
N GLN A 34 11.16 -16.67 -11.34
CA GLN A 34 12.46 -16.86 -11.99
C GLN A 34 13.52 -17.50 -11.09
N HIS A 35 13.50 -17.22 -9.79
CA HIS A 35 14.59 -17.57 -8.86
C HIS A 35 14.10 -18.38 -7.65
N GLY A 36 12.85 -18.81 -7.67
CA GLY A 36 12.25 -19.68 -6.66
C GLY A 36 11.73 -18.95 -5.42
N ILE A 37 10.95 -19.66 -4.63
CA ILE A 37 10.19 -19.16 -3.48
C ILE A 37 11.08 -18.48 -2.42
N LYS A 38 12.27 -18.99 -2.16
CA LYS A 38 13.20 -18.38 -1.19
C LYS A 38 13.60 -16.95 -1.59
N THR A 39 13.73 -16.71 -2.89
CA THR A 39 13.98 -15.35 -3.42
C THR A 39 12.74 -14.47 -3.29
N GLY A 40 11.56 -15.03 -3.55
CA GLY A 40 10.28 -14.36 -3.31
C GLY A 40 10.16 -13.87 -1.87
N TYR A 41 10.42 -14.68 -0.87
CA TYR A 41 10.39 -14.26 0.54
C TYR A 41 11.38 -13.14 0.89
N ARG A 42 12.55 -13.10 0.23
CA ARG A 42 13.48 -11.97 0.39
C ARG A 42 12.91 -10.67 -0.18
N VAL A 43 12.18 -10.74 -1.28
CA VAL A 43 11.43 -9.61 -1.84
C VAL A 43 10.35 -9.16 -0.87
N VAL A 44 9.52 -10.10 -0.39
CA VAL A 44 8.46 -9.83 0.59
C VAL A 44 9.00 -9.12 1.81
N ALA A 45 10.09 -9.62 2.40
CA ALA A 45 10.74 -8.98 3.55
C ALA A 45 11.19 -7.53 3.25
N GLY A 46 11.75 -7.28 2.08
CA GLY A 46 12.12 -5.93 1.65
C GLY A 46 10.92 -5.00 1.48
N ILE A 47 9.84 -5.50 0.87
CA ILE A 47 8.59 -4.74 0.69
C ILE A 47 7.98 -4.39 2.05
N LEU A 48 7.80 -5.38 2.92
CA LEU A 48 7.19 -5.18 4.24
C LEU A 48 7.99 -4.19 5.10
N LEU A 49 9.31 -4.25 5.05
CA LEU A 49 10.14 -3.27 5.75
C LEU A 49 9.95 -1.87 5.17
N GLY A 50 9.92 -1.73 3.85
CA GLY A 50 9.69 -0.44 3.18
C GLY A 50 8.32 0.14 3.48
N ASP A 51 7.27 -0.69 3.39
CA ASP A 51 5.90 -0.29 3.74
C ASP A 51 5.81 0.10 5.24
N GLY A 52 6.47 -0.65 6.14
CA GLY A 52 6.57 -0.32 7.56
C GLY A 52 7.23 1.04 7.82
N MET A 53 8.32 1.34 7.11
CA MET A 53 9.00 2.64 7.21
C MET A 53 8.09 3.78 6.70
N LEU A 54 7.38 3.58 5.60
CA LEU A 54 6.41 4.56 5.08
C LEU A 54 5.25 4.77 6.06
N MET A 55 4.71 3.70 6.65
CA MET A 55 3.64 3.79 7.65
C MET A 55 4.10 4.54 8.90
N LEU A 56 5.31 4.27 9.38
CA LEU A 56 5.90 4.98 10.52
C LEU A 56 6.07 6.47 10.19
N ALA A 57 6.64 6.79 9.04
CA ALA A 57 6.79 8.17 8.59
C ALA A 57 5.44 8.90 8.47
N THR A 58 4.42 8.21 7.92
CA THR A 58 3.05 8.74 7.82
C THR A 58 2.43 8.96 9.21
N ALA A 59 2.58 8.01 10.13
CA ALA A 59 2.03 8.12 11.48
C ALA A 59 2.66 9.28 12.26
N LEU A 60 3.97 9.46 12.17
CA LEU A 60 4.70 10.55 12.82
C LEU A 60 4.36 11.90 12.17
N GLY A 61 4.32 11.96 10.84
CA GLY A 61 3.98 13.16 10.08
C GLY A 61 2.51 13.57 10.27
N ALA A 62 1.57 12.62 10.14
CA ALA A 62 0.16 12.88 10.36
C ALA A 62 -0.15 13.28 11.81
N GLY A 63 0.52 12.65 12.78
CA GLY A 63 0.36 13.01 14.20
C GLY A 63 0.84 14.43 14.51
N ALA A 64 1.91 14.89 13.86
CA ALA A 64 2.40 16.26 14.00
C ALA A 64 1.44 17.29 13.37
N VAL A 65 0.98 17.02 12.15
CA VAL A 65 0.04 17.88 11.41
C VAL A 65 -1.31 17.97 12.13
N LEU A 66 -1.80 16.85 12.65
CA LEU A 66 -3.06 16.78 13.40
C LEU A 66 -3.06 17.71 14.62
N LYS A 67 -1.91 17.79 15.33
CA LYS A 67 -1.76 18.67 16.50
C LYS A 67 -1.54 20.13 16.14
N ALA A 68 -0.80 20.39 15.04
CA ALA A 68 -0.40 21.74 14.65
C ALA A 68 -1.47 22.49 13.87
N VAL A 69 -2.15 21.82 12.93
CA VAL A 69 -3.11 22.47 11.99
C VAL A 69 -4.25 21.49 11.65
N PRO A 70 -5.31 21.42 12.48
CA PRO A 70 -6.45 20.50 12.25
C PRO A 70 -7.14 20.67 10.87
N GLU A 71 -7.24 21.90 10.37
CA GLU A 71 -7.83 22.18 9.05
C GLU A 71 -7.03 21.52 7.91
N LEU A 72 -5.69 21.50 8.02
CA LEU A 72 -4.85 20.84 7.04
C LEU A 72 -5.11 19.33 7.02
N PHE A 73 -5.40 18.72 8.16
CA PHE A 73 -5.76 17.31 8.25
C PHE A 73 -7.08 17.01 7.50
N HIS A 74 -8.09 17.86 7.65
CA HIS A 74 -9.35 17.73 6.90
C HIS A 74 -9.14 17.90 5.40
N THR A 75 -8.29 18.83 4.98
CA THR A 75 -7.92 19.02 3.57
C THR A 75 -7.23 17.78 3.00
N VAL A 76 -6.26 17.22 3.72
CA VAL A 76 -5.57 15.98 3.33
C VAL A 76 -6.55 14.81 3.20
N LYS A 77 -7.51 14.66 4.13
CA LYS A 77 -8.58 13.65 4.06
C LYS A 77 -9.43 13.82 2.79
N LEU A 78 -9.84 15.04 2.48
CA LEU A 78 -10.68 15.31 1.30
C LEU A 78 -9.94 15.02 0.01
N VAL A 79 -8.73 15.56 -0.15
CA VAL A 79 -7.87 15.32 -1.33
C VAL A 79 -7.57 13.83 -1.48
N GLY A 80 -7.27 13.17 -0.37
CA GLY A 80 -7.03 11.73 -0.34
C GLY A 80 -8.25 10.91 -0.76
N GLY A 81 -9.44 11.28 -0.28
CA GLY A 81 -10.69 10.64 -0.67
C GLY A 81 -10.99 10.78 -2.16
N LEU A 82 -10.78 11.97 -2.72
CA LEU A 82 -10.93 12.23 -4.17
C LEU A 82 -9.91 11.42 -4.98
N TYR A 83 -8.67 11.32 -4.51
CA TYR A 83 -7.64 10.50 -5.15
C TYR A 83 -8.01 9.01 -5.15
N LEU A 84 -8.54 8.50 -4.02
CA LEU A 84 -9.02 7.10 -3.96
C LEU A 84 -10.20 6.87 -4.89
N ALA A 85 -11.13 7.81 -4.98
CA ALA A 85 -12.24 7.74 -5.95
C ALA A 85 -11.73 7.71 -7.39
N TYR A 86 -10.70 8.50 -7.71
CA TYR A 86 -10.04 8.48 -9.03
C TYR A 86 -9.39 7.12 -9.33
N ILE A 87 -8.62 6.57 -8.38
CA ILE A 87 -8.05 5.23 -8.53
C ILE A 87 -9.16 4.18 -8.68
N GLY A 88 -10.15 4.21 -7.81
CA GLY A 88 -11.30 3.27 -7.86
C GLY A 88 -12.01 3.32 -9.21
N TRP A 89 -12.22 4.51 -9.76
CA TRP A 89 -12.78 4.69 -11.09
C TRP A 89 -11.90 4.09 -12.19
N GLY A 90 -10.57 4.31 -12.12
CA GLY A 90 -9.61 3.71 -13.05
C GLY A 90 -9.66 2.18 -13.06
N LEU A 91 -9.89 1.59 -11.89
CA LEU A 91 -10.03 0.14 -11.73
C LEU A 91 -11.33 -0.41 -12.31
N LEU A 92 -12.44 0.24 -12.04
CA LEU A 92 -13.74 -0.13 -12.60
C LEU A 92 -13.69 -0.07 -14.13
N ARG A 93 -13.12 1.01 -14.68
CA ARG A 93 -12.88 1.10 -16.13
C ARG A 93 -12.00 -0.02 -16.67
N GLY A 94 -10.86 -0.28 -16.00
CA GLY A 94 -9.95 -1.34 -16.40
C GLY A 94 -10.55 -2.74 -16.31
N ALA A 95 -11.37 -3.01 -15.30
CA ALA A 95 -12.11 -4.26 -15.15
C ALA A 95 -13.14 -4.44 -16.26
N VAL A 96 -13.93 -3.41 -16.55
CA VAL A 96 -14.93 -3.44 -17.64
C VAL A 96 -14.25 -3.63 -18.99
N GLN A 97 -13.14 -2.93 -19.27
CA GLN A 97 -12.39 -3.08 -20.52
C GLN A 97 -11.79 -4.48 -20.67
N LYS A 98 -11.24 -5.07 -19.59
CA LYS A 98 -10.70 -6.43 -19.62
C LYS A 98 -11.78 -7.51 -19.75
N TRP A 99 -12.98 -7.24 -19.23
CA TRP A 99 -14.12 -8.14 -19.38
C TRP A 99 -14.62 -8.18 -20.84
N LEU A 100 -14.45 -7.08 -21.57
CA LEU A 100 -14.84 -6.93 -22.98
C LEU A 100 -13.71 -7.30 -23.95
N ALA A 101 -12.45 -7.40 -23.52
CA ALA A 101 -11.29 -7.68 -24.35
C ALA A 101 -10.64 -9.02 -23.97
N ARG A 102 -10.24 -9.82 -24.99
CA ARG A 102 -9.45 -11.05 -24.83
C ARG A 102 -8.13 -10.79 -24.06
N PRO A 103 -7.61 -11.77 -23.30
CA PRO A 103 -6.51 -11.53 -22.34
C PRO A 103 -5.22 -11.06 -23.05
N PRO A 104 -4.60 -9.98 -22.59
CA PRO A 104 -3.32 -9.52 -23.12
C PRO A 104 -2.14 -10.24 -22.47
N GLN A 105 -1.13 -10.51 -23.28
CA GLN A 105 0.19 -11.07 -22.91
C GLN A 105 1.06 -10.16 -22.01
N ALA A 106 0.47 -9.34 -21.13
CA ALA A 106 1.17 -8.31 -20.36
C ALA A 106 2.07 -8.84 -19.22
N VAL A 107 2.06 -10.14 -18.92
CA VAL A 107 2.89 -10.72 -17.84
C VAL A 107 4.36 -10.91 -18.27
N ALA A 108 4.62 -11.01 -19.58
CA ALA A 108 5.96 -11.31 -20.10
C ALA A 108 6.94 -10.12 -20.06
N ALA A 109 6.46 -8.89 -20.19
CA ALA A 109 7.34 -7.71 -20.29
C ALA A 109 7.99 -7.31 -18.94
N ALA A 110 7.32 -7.53 -17.81
CA ALA A 110 7.90 -7.29 -16.49
C ALA A 110 8.95 -8.34 -16.08
N ALA A 111 8.88 -9.53 -16.66
CA ALA A 111 9.79 -10.62 -16.38
C ALA A 111 11.19 -10.43 -17.03
N GLN A 112 11.29 -9.68 -18.11
CA GLN A 112 12.55 -9.49 -18.85
C GLN A 112 13.53 -8.50 -18.19
N ALA A 113 13.12 -7.71 -17.20
CA ALA A 113 13.98 -6.73 -16.52
C ALA A 113 14.68 -7.27 -15.25
N ALA A 114 14.51 -8.53 -14.92
CA ALA A 114 15.05 -9.11 -13.69
C ALA A 114 16.50 -9.56 -13.87
N SER A 115 17.43 -8.64 -13.67
CA SER A 115 18.86 -8.96 -13.52
C SER A 115 19.09 -9.91 -12.32
N ALA A 116 20.21 -10.68 -12.38
CA ALA A 116 20.65 -11.64 -11.35
C ALA A 116 20.37 -11.22 -9.88
N PRO A 117 20.05 -12.15 -9.00
CA PRO A 117 19.46 -11.90 -7.67
C PRO A 117 20.37 -11.23 -6.62
N LYS A 118 21.45 -10.58 -7.04
CA LYS A 118 22.27 -9.78 -6.12
C LYS A 118 21.44 -8.58 -5.61
N HIS A 119 21.29 -8.48 -4.29
CA HIS A 119 20.59 -7.37 -3.61
C HIS A 119 19.07 -7.29 -3.82
N VAL A 120 18.39 -8.41 -4.04
CA VAL A 120 16.93 -8.49 -4.24
C VAL A 120 16.16 -7.80 -3.11
N PHE A 121 16.53 -8.03 -1.86
CA PHE A 121 15.94 -7.36 -0.69
C PHE A 121 16.06 -5.83 -0.77
N LYS A 122 17.27 -5.32 -1.04
CA LYS A 122 17.52 -3.87 -1.13
C LYS A 122 16.72 -3.23 -2.27
N ARG A 123 16.63 -3.92 -3.41
CA ARG A 123 15.80 -3.45 -4.54
C ARG A 123 14.32 -3.41 -4.18
N ALA A 124 13.81 -4.46 -3.51
CA ALA A 124 12.45 -4.52 -3.03
C ALA A 124 12.13 -3.41 -2.03
N LEU A 125 13.04 -3.17 -1.08
CA LEU A 125 12.94 -2.08 -0.12
C LEU A 125 12.86 -0.71 -0.81
N LEU A 126 13.77 -0.43 -1.74
CA LEU A 126 13.77 0.85 -2.47
C LEU A 126 12.52 0.99 -3.34
N LEU A 127 12.11 -0.09 -4.00
CA LEU A 127 10.90 -0.12 -4.82
C LEU A 127 9.66 0.20 -3.97
N SER A 128 9.56 -0.36 -2.75
CA SER A 128 8.46 -0.05 -1.83
C SER A 128 8.51 1.40 -1.36
N LEU A 129 9.68 1.89 -0.94
CA LEU A 129 9.85 3.27 -0.47
C LEU A 129 9.53 4.32 -1.55
N THR A 130 9.72 3.99 -2.81
CA THR A 130 9.44 4.88 -3.95
C THR A 130 8.12 4.55 -4.67
N ASN A 131 7.35 3.60 -4.14
CA ASN A 131 6.11 3.15 -4.77
C ASN A 131 5.01 4.22 -4.63
N PRO A 132 4.62 4.90 -5.72
CA PRO A 132 3.62 5.96 -5.64
C PRO A 132 2.26 5.45 -5.16
N LYS A 133 1.91 4.20 -5.48
CA LYS A 133 0.67 3.57 -4.99
C LYS A 133 0.67 3.47 -3.47
N ALA A 134 1.77 2.99 -2.86
CA ALA A 134 1.88 2.85 -1.41
C ALA A 134 1.89 4.22 -0.72
N ILE A 135 2.70 5.16 -1.23
CA ILE A 135 2.81 6.52 -0.68
C ILE A 135 1.45 7.22 -0.69
N LEU A 136 0.79 7.24 -1.84
CA LEU A 136 -0.50 7.92 -1.99
C LEU A 136 -1.62 7.24 -1.18
N PHE A 137 -1.62 5.91 -1.11
CA PHE A 137 -2.54 5.16 -0.27
C PHE A 137 -2.35 5.50 1.22
N LEU A 138 -1.13 5.52 1.70
CA LEU A 138 -0.85 5.83 3.10
C LEU A 138 -1.20 7.27 3.46
N LEU A 139 -0.83 8.23 2.63
CA LEU A 139 -1.13 9.64 2.87
C LEU A 139 -2.62 9.97 2.78
N SER A 140 -3.37 9.27 1.92
CA SER A 140 -4.77 9.59 1.67
C SER A 140 -5.75 8.71 2.43
N PHE A 141 -5.53 7.39 2.47
CA PHE A 141 -6.47 6.42 3.05
C PHE A 141 -6.13 6.10 4.50
N PHE A 142 -4.87 5.77 4.79
CA PHE A 142 -4.46 5.30 6.11
C PHE A 142 -4.76 6.31 7.24
N VAL A 143 -4.53 7.60 6.99
CA VAL A 143 -4.78 8.66 7.98
C VAL A 143 -6.27 8.96 8.22
N GLN A 144 -7.16 8.57 7.31
CA GLN A 144 -8.59 8.89 7.43
C GLN A 144 -9.29 8.16 8.58
N PHE A 145 -8.76 7.01 8.97
CA PHE A 145 -9.37 6.12 9.96
C PHE A 145 -8.92 6.39 11.39
N VAL A 146 -8.04 7.36 11.59
CA VAL A 146 -7.60 7.76 12.93
C VAL A 146 -8.46 8.91 13.43
N ASN A 147 -9.06 8.72 14.62
CA ASN A 147 -9.81 9.77 15.30
C ASN A 147 -8.83 10.79 15.91
N PRO A 148 -8.87 12.06 15.50
CA PRO A 148 -7.98 13.10 16.03
C PRO A 148 -8.18 13.39 17.52
N ALA A 149 -9.38 13.17 18.04
CA ALA A 149 -9.69 13.40 19.46
C ALA A 149 -9.26 12.23 20.38
N TYR A 150 -8.72 11.14 19.82
CA TYR A 150 -8.28 10.01 20.64
C TYR A 150 -6.96 10.32 21.35
N ALA A 151 -6.87 10.00 22.65
CA ALA A 151 -5.70 10.35 23.48
C ALA A 151 -4.37 9.73 22.99
N HIS A 152 -4.45 8.59 22.29
CA HIS A 152 -3.26 7.85 21.84
C HIS A 152 -3.31 7.54 20.34
N PRO A 153 -3.20 8.54 19.44
CA PRO A 153 -3.34 8.33 17.99
C PRO A 153 -2.30 7.37 17.42
N LEU A 154 -1.11 7.29 18.00
CA LEU A 154 -0.07 6.34 17.60
C LEU A 154 -0.51 4.88 17.77
N LEU A 155 -1.34 4.58 18.79
CA LEU A 155 -1.91 3.24 18.95
C LEU A 155 -2.88 2.89 17.81
N SER A 156 -3.71 3.85 17.38
CA SER A 156 -4.58 3.68 16.22
C SER A 156 -3.77 3.39 14.97
N PHE A 157 -2.72 4.17 14.71
CA PHE A 157 -1.82 3.95 13.59
C PHE A 157 -1.14 2.58 13.64
N LEU A 158 -0.71 2.13 14.82
CA LEU A 158 -0.09 0.81 15.00
C LEU A 158 -1.05 -0.32 14.65
N VAL A 159 -2.30 -0.27 15.12
CA VAL A 159 -3.31 -1.29 14.83
C VAL A 159 -3.62 -1.32 13.33
N LEU A 160 -3.82 -0.18 12.70
CA LEU A 160 -4.06 -0.08 11.26
C LEU A 160 -2.85 -0.60 10.46
N ALA A 161 -1.63 -0.26 10.89
CA ALA A 161 -0.39 -0.75 10.26
C ALA A 161 -0.25 -2.27 10.35
N LEU A 162 -0.57 -2.88 11.50
CA LEU A 162 -0.54 -4.33 11.65
C LEU A 162 -1.54 -5.03 10.71
N ILE A 163 -2.75 -4.52 10.61
CA ILE A 163 -3.75 -5.06 9.69
C ILE A 163 -3.25 -4.99 8.24
N LEU A 164 -2.69 -3.86 7.83
CA LEU A 164 -2.14 -3.67 6.49
C LEU A 164 -0.98 -4.63 6.22
N GLN A 165 -0.04 -4.76 7.17
CA GLN A 165 1.12 -5.64 7.04
C GLN A 165 0.71 -7.11 6.94
N ILE A 166 -0.22 -7.57 7.78
CA ILE A 166 -0.72 -8.95 7.75
C ILE A 166 -1.41 -9.23 6.41
N THR A 167 -2.26 -8.30 5.94
CA THR A 167 -2.95 -8.44 4.66
C THR A 167 -1.97 -8.43 3.49
N SER A 168 -0.97 -7.54 3.51
CA SER A 168 0.08 -7.45 2.49
C SER A 168 0.94 -8.71 2.45
N PHE A 169 1.34 -9.23 3.62
CA PHE A 169 2.10 -10.48 3.73
C PHE A 169 1.32 -11.68 3.19
N ALA A 170 0.03 -11.76 3.49
CA ALA A 170 -0.83 -12.86 3.00
C ALA A 170 -1.03 -12.82 1.48
N TYR A 171 -0.99 -11.63 0.88
CA TYR A 171 -1.16 -11.44 -0.57
C TYR A 171 0.13 -11.69 -1.35
N LEU A 172 1.29 -11.26 -0.85
CA LEU A 172 2.58 -11.34 -1.53
C LEU A 172 3.17 -12.75 -1.48
#